data_b497a7b594f5e18769cae2bcd6d5b48c
#
_entry.id   b497a7b594f5e18769cae2bcd6d5b48c
#
_cell.length_a   1.000
_cell.length_b   1.000
_cell.length_c   1.000
_cell.angle_alpha   90.00
_cell.angle_beta   90.00
_cell.angle_gamma   90.00
#
_symmetry.space_group_name_H-M   'P 1'
#
loop_
_entity.id
_entity.type
_entity.pdbx_description
1 polymer ?
#
loop_
_entity_poly.entity_id
_entity_poly.type
_entity_poly.pdbx_seq_one_letter_code
_entity_poly.pdbx_strand_id
1 'polypeptide(L)'
;MQDDLQYAQEAASEPGLRSYYKEKVLQQEEGHMKRVEILNQRIVFDDVFKIEEATLRFERFNGQMSEPVRRLVFERGDAAAALLLNRDTQKVILIEQFRYPTYKKGPGWLLEVVAGMVDQGEQPEETIRREVREEVGYQVSDLQPIATFYVSPGGSSERIALYYAEVGEADRVAAGGGSAAEHEDIEQVELSLPELWTALRKGNIVDAKTLIAVQWLQCRLAGQQNVKGT
;
A
#
# COMPACT_ATOMS: atom_id res chain seq x y z
N MET A 1 -4.40 6.54 16.78
CA MET A 1 -4.88 5.76 17.98
C MET A 1 -6.31 6.11 18.38
N GLN A 2 -6.74 7.40 18.46
CA GLN A 2 -8.14 7.73 18.78
C GLN A 2 -9.08 7.51 17.58
N ASP A 3 -8.63 7.80 16.37
CA ASP A 3 -9.41 7.63 15.13
C ASP A 3 -9.58 6.16 14.74
N ASP A 4 -8.59 5.30 15.03
CA ASP A 4 -8.67 3.84 14.82
C ASP A 4 -9.73 3.20 15.73
N LEU A 5 -9.91 3.72 16.95
CA LEU A 5 -10.93 3.27 17.88
C LEU A 5 -12.34 3.68 17.43
N GLN A 6 -12.49 4.84 16.80
CA GLN A 6 -13.78 5.30 16.29
C GLN A 6 -14.23 4.51 15.07
N TYR A 7 -13.31 4.19 14.13
CA TYR A 7 -13.59 3.32 12.98
C TYR A 7 -13.96 1.89 13.40
N ALA A 8 -13.27 1.36 14.42
CA ALA A 8 -13.58 0.05 15.00
C ALA A 8 -14.94 0.04 15.71
N GLN A 9 -15.36 1.16 16.30
CA GLN A 9 -16.68 1.30 16.96
C GLN A 9 -17.82 1.41 15.94
N GLU A 10 -17.63 2.06 14.79
CA GLU A 10 -18.63 2.15 13.72
C GLU A 10 -18.78 0.83 12.96
N ALA A 11 -17.69 0.13 12.65
CA ALA A 11 -17.73 -1.22 12.06
C ALA A 11 -18.37 -2.26 13.02
N ALA A 12 -18.38 -2.00 14.31
CA ALA A 12 -19.01 -2.85 15.35
C ALA A 12 -20.54 -2.77 15.38
N SER A 13 -21.19 -1.94 14.54
CA SER A 13 -22.66 -1.88 14.43
C SER A 13 -23.25 -3.02 13.59
N GLU A 14 -22.46 -3.69 12.74
CA GLU A 14 -22.86 -4.85 11.95
C GLU A 14 -22.74 -6.15 12.77
N PRO A 15 -23.82 -6.91 12.99
CA PRO A 15 -23.82 -8.06 13.92
C PRO A 15 -22.77 -9.16 13.60
N GLY A 16 -22.48 -9.39 12.32
CA GLY A 16 -21.52 -10.42 11.89
C GLY A 16 -20.05 -9.99 12.07
N LEU A 17 -19.71 -8.74 11.73
CA LEU A 17 -18.38 -8.18 11.92
C LEU A 17 -18.06 -7.99 13.39
N ARG A 18 -19.05 -7.59 14.21
CA ARG A 18 -18.90 -7.42 15.65
C ARG A 18 -18.48 -8.71 16.37
N SER A 19 -19.02 -9.86 15.97
CA SER A 19 -18.62 -11.16 16.54
C SER A 19 -17.18 -11.51 16.17
N TYR A 20 -16.81 -11.36 14.89
CA TYR A 20 -15.46 -11.68 14.40
C TYR A 20 -14.38 -10.80 15.05
N TYR A 21 -14.58 -9.46 15.09
CA TYR A 21 -13.60 -8.56 15.69
C TYR A 21 -13.55 -8.69 17.22
N LYS A 22 -14.67 -8.92 17.88
CA LYS A 22 -14.73 -9.13 19.34
C LYS A 22 -13.95 -10.38 19.75
N GLU A 23 -14.09 -11.49 19.01
CA GLU A 23 -13.27 -12.69 19.25
C GLU A 23 -11.77 -12.45 19.00
N LYS A 24 -11.42 -11.70 17.95
CA LYS A 24 -10.03 -11.37 17.66
C LYS A 24 -9.40 -10.45 18.70
N VAL A 25 -10.12 -9.41 19.14
CA VAL A 25 -9.66 -8.49 20.20
C VAL A 25 -9.51 -9.22 21.52
N LEU A 26 -10.48 -10.06 21.92
CA LEU A 26 -10.39 -10.87 23.13
C LEU A 26 -9.22 -11.86 23.07
N GLN A 27 -8.96 -12.49 21.91
CA GLN A 27 -7.80 -13.37 21.74
C GLN A 27 -6.47 -12.62 21.85
N GLN A 28 -6.41 -11.34 21.44
CA GLN A 28 -5.24 -10.48 21.63
C GLN A 28 -5.08 -10.02 23.09
N GLU A 29 -6.18 -9.67 23.75
CA GLU A 29 -6.18 -9.27 25.18
C GLU A 29 -5.86 -10.44 26.11
N GLU A 30 -6.26 -11.67 25.77
CA GLU A 30 -5.94 -12.90 26.52
C GLU A 30 -4.53 -13.43 26.23
N GLY A 31 -3.75 -12.76 25.34
CA GLY A 31 -2.37 -13.14 25.04
C GLY A 31 -2.22 -14.48 24.31
N HIS A 32 -3.29 -15.03 23.75
CA HIS A 32 -3.26 -16.31 23.05
C HIS A 32 -2.86 -16.15 21.58
N MET A 33 -1.60 -15.79 21.35
CA MET A 33 -1.04 -15.88 20.00
C MET A 33 -0.87 -17.34 19.59
N LYS A 34 -1.38 -17.71 18.41
CA LYS A 34 -1.18 -19.03 17.83
C LYS A 34 0.31 -19.34 17.68
N ARG A 35 0.67 -20.56 18.01
CA ARG A 35 2.07 -21.00 17.98
C ARG A 35 2.54 -21.27 16.56
N VAL A 36 3.77 -20.84 16.27
CA VAL A 36 4.52 -21.18 15.06
C VAL A 36 5.88 -21.71 15.47
N GLU A 37 6.29 -22.83 14.89
CA GLU A 37 7.61 -23.43 15.06
C GLU A 37 8.33 -23.45 13.71
N ILE A 38 9.40 -22.69 13.57
CA ILE A 38 10.26 -22.73 12.39
C ILE A 38 11.29 -23.85 12.60
N LEU A 39 11.16 -24.92 11.83
CA LEU A 39 12.04 -26.09 11.92
C LEU A 39 13.34 -25.91 11.13
N ASN A 40 13.25 -25.23 9.98
CA ASN A 40 14.38 -24.87 9.13
C ASN A 40 14.03 -23.64 8.32
N GLN A 41 15.04 -22.79 8.04
CA GLN A 41 14.90 -21.58 7.24
C GLN A 41 16.21 -21.33 6.49
N ARG A 42 16.14 -21.00 5.21
CA ARG A 42 17.30 -20.69 4.38
C ARG A 42 16.92 -19.83 3.19
N ILE A 43 17.86 -19.04 2.70
CA ILE A 43 17.72 -18.37 1.40
C ILE A 43 18.09 -19.39 0.30
N VAL A 44 17.18 -19.58 -0.66
CA VAL A 44 17.37 -20.54 -1.78
C VAL A 44 17.64 -19.82 -3.10
N PHE A 45 17.40 -18.52 -3.16
CA PHE A 45 17.79 -17.63 -4.25
C PHE A 45 18.14 -16.27 -3.65
N ASP A 46 19.26 -15.68 -4.04
CA ASP A 46 19.79 -14.40 -3.53
C ASP A 46 20.35 -13.60 -4.70
N ASP A 47 19.62 -12.58 -5.12
CA ASP A 47 19.98 -11.63 -6.17
C ASP A 47 19.30 -10.28 -5.82
N VAL A 48 18.85 -9.49 -6.80
CA VAL A 48 18.04 -8.26 -6.60
C VAL A 48 16.85 -8.53 -5.65
N PHE A 49 16.24 -9.71 -5.78
CA PHE A 49 15.23 -10.21 -4.85
C PHE A 49 15.71 -11.51 -4.20
N LYS A 50 15.12 -11.84 -3.05
CA LYS A 50 15.43 -13.11 -2.37
C LYS A 50 14.22 -14.04 -2.38
N ILE A 51 14.50 -15.33 -2.44
CA ILE A 51 13.51 -16.36 -2.12
C ILE A 51 13.99 -17.08 -0.87
N GLU A 52 13.18 -16.95 0.18
CA GLU A 52 13.36 -17.70 1.41
C GLU A 52 12.54 -18.99 1.38
N GLU A 53 13.13 -20.07 1.85
CA GLU A 53 12.45 -21.33 2.10
C GLU A 53 12.40 -21.61 3.60
N ALA A 54 11.22 -21.88 4.12
CA ALA A 54 11.04 -22.32 5.49
C ALA A 54 10.28 -23.65 5.54
N THR A 55 10.68 -24.54 6.45
CA THR A 55 9.88 -25.67 6.92
C THR A 55 9.41 -25.35 8.31
N LEU A 56 8.11 -25.30 8.51
CA LEU A 56 7.49 -24.86 9.77
C LEU A 56 6.25 -25.66 10.12
N ARG A 57 5.83 -25.55 11.37
CA ARG A 57 4.54 -26.02 11.90
C ARG A 57 3.80 -24.83 12.49
N PHE A 58 2.49 -24.82 12.37
CA PHE A 58 1.64 -23.77 12.94
C PHE A 58 0.42 -24.37 13.64
N GLU A 59 -0.08 -23.67 14.62
CA GLU A 59 -1.28 -24.07 15.34
C GLU A 59 -2.53 -23.87 14.46
N ARG A 60 -3.26 -24.95 14.25
CA ARG A 60 -4.53 -24.97 13.52
C ARG A 60 -5.65 -24.37 14.36
N PHE A 61 -6.78 -24.10 13.76
CA PHE A 61 -7.97 -23.58 14.46
C PHE A 61 -8.55 -24.55 15.49
N ASN A 62 -8.22 -25.84 15.43
CA ASN A 62 -8.60 -26.85 16.43
C ASN A 62 -7.60 -26.97 17.61
N GLY A 63 -6.61 -26.07 17.70
CA GLY A 63 -5.58 -26.05 18.74
C GLY A 63 -4.42 -27.04 18.54
N GLN A 64 -4.47 -27.90 17.53
CA GLN A 64 -3.40 -28.86 17.25
C GLN A 64 -2.33 -28.24 16.34
N MET A 65 -1.07 -28.62 16.51
CA MET A 65 -0.01 -28.27 15.57
C MET A 65 -0.21 -28.98 14.23
N SER A 66 0.12 -28.29 13.15
CA SER A 66 0.14 -28.91 11.81
C SER A 66 1.28 -29.91 11.69
N GLU A 67 1.20 -30.80 10.71
CA GLU A 67 2.38 -31.48 10.20
C GLU A 67 3.39 -30.43 9.65
N PRO A 68 4.68 -30.78 9.54
CA PRO A 68 5.65 -29.91 8.90
C PRO A 68 5.21 -29.53 7.48
N VAL A 69 5.20 -28.23 7.19
CA VAL A 69 4.85 -27.69 5.86
C VAL A 69 5.98 -26.83 5.35
N ARG A 70 6.27 -26.99 4.05
CA ARG A 70 7.24 -26.15 3.35
C ARG A 70 6.55 -24.90 2.82
N ARG A 71 7.20 -23.74 2.97
CA ARG A 71 6.77 -22.45 2.43
C ARG A 71 7.92 -21.77 1.72
N LEU A 72 7.58 -21.02 0.67
CA LEU A 72 8.49 -20.10 0.00
C LEU A 72 7.97 -18.70 0.19
N VAL A 73 8.88 -17.76 0.40
CA VAL A 73 8.59 -16.33 0.53
C VAL A 73 9.41 -15.58 -0.50
N PHE A 74 8.75 -14.77 -1.31
CA PHE A 74 9.38 -13.76 -2.13
C PHE A 74 9.65 -12.54 -1.25
N GLU A 75 10.92 -12.30 -0.94
CA GLU A 75 11.37 -11.22 -0.08
C GLU A 75 12.00 -10.13 -0.94
N ARG A 76 11.40 -8.95 -0.90
CA ARG A 76 11.89 -7.78 -1.63
C ARG A 76 11.94 -6.50 -0.76
N GLY A 77 11.61 -6.61 0.51
CA GLY A 77 11.48 -5.48 1.42
C GLY A 77 10.08 -4.84 1.39
N ASP A 78 9.90 -3.84 2.22
CA ASP A 78 8.69 -3.03 2.29
C ASP A 78 8.77 -1.84 1.33
N ALA A 79 7.63 -1.22 1.02
CA ALA A 79 7.54 -0.03 0.18
C ALA A 79 6.68 1.06 0.84
N ALA A 80 6.87 2.29 0.41
CA ALA A 80 6.01 3.41 0.73
C ALA A 80 5.37 3.96 -0.55
N ALA A 81 4.12 4.44 -0.45
CA ALA A 81 3.39 5.00 -1.57
C ALA A 81 2.56 6.21 -1.15
N ALA A 82 2.28 7.14 -2.07
CA ALA A 82 1.43 8.29 -1.79
C ALA A 82 0.50 8.66 -2.95
N LEU A 83 -0.77 8.89 -2.60
CA LEU A 83 -1.72 9.57 -3.46
C LEU A 83 -1.56 11.08 -3.26
N LEU A 84 -1.28 11.80 -4.34
CA LEU A 84 -1.08 13.24 -4.32
C LEU A 84 -2.28 13.96 -4.95
N LEU A 85 -2.80 14.97 -4.27
CA LEU A 85 -3.78 15.90 -4.81
C LEU A 85 -3.13 17.28 -4.95
N ASN A 86 -3.12 17.81 -6.17
CA ASN A 86 -2.72 19.19 -6.41
C ASN A 86 -3.88 20.11 -5.99
N ARG A 87 -3.68 20.89 -4.91
CA ARG A 87 -4.71 21.77 -4.34
C ARG A 87 -5.02 22.98 -5.22
N ASP A 88 -4.11 23.38 -6.13
CA ASP A 88 -4.29 24.53 -7.00
C ASP A 88 -5.10 24.14 -8.26
N THR A 89 -4.82 22.97 -8.84
CA THR A 89 -5.51 22.46 -10.05
C THR A 89 -6.67 21.52 -9.72
N GLN A 90 -6.80 21.04 -8.47
CA GLN A 90 -7.77 20.04 -8.02
C GLN A 90 -7.66 18.72 -8.82
N LYS A 91 -6.45 18.40 -9.28
CA LYS A 91 -6.15 17.14 -9.98
C LYS A 91 -5.34 16.20 -9.10
N VAL A 92 -5.55 14.92 -9.29
CA VAL A 92 -4.71 13.87 -8.72
C VAL A 92 -3.49 13.65 -9.60
N ILE A 93 -2.32 13.62 -8.98
CA ILE A 93 -1.04 13.35 -9.63
C ILE A 93 -0.77 11.85 -9.50
N LEU A 94 -0.63 11.19 -10.64
CA LEU A 94 -0.24 9.80 -10.80
C LEU A 94 0.99 9.73 -11.67
N ILE A 95 1.55 8.54 -11.80
CA ILE A 95 2.65 8.24 -12.71
C ILE A 95 2.26 7.13 -13.67
N GLU A 96 2.82 7.12 -14.87
CA GLU A 96 2.81 5.98 -15.77
C GLU A 96 4.22 5.46 -15.93
N GLN A 97 4.42 4.15 -15.70
CA GLN A 97 5.72 3.49 -15.74
C GLN A 97 5.62 2.08 -16.31
N PHE A 98 6.68 1.64 -17.02
CA PHE A 98 6.78 0.27 -17.49
C PHE A 98 7.10 -0.71 -16.36
N ARG A 99 6.29 -1.76 -16.23
CA ARG A 99 6.44 -2.84 -15.26
C ARG A 99 6.56 -4.20 -15.97
N TYR A 100 7.78 -4.65 -16.21
CA TYR A 100 8.05 -5.93 -16.90
C TYR A 100 7.21 -7.12 -16.37
N PRO A 101 7.00 -7.31 -15.05
CA PRO A 101 6.20 -8.44 -14.56
C PRO A 101 4.77 -8.47 -15.09
N THR A 102 4.20 -7.33 -15.44
CA THR A 102 2.82 -7.22 -15.94
C THR A 102 2.72 -7.36 -17.45
N TYR A 103 3.84 -7.21 -18.18
CA TYR A 103 3.87 -7.17 -19.66
C TYR A 103 3.35 -8.46 -20.31
N LYS A 104 3.53 -9.63 -19.66
CA LYS A 104 3.04 -10.91 -20.20
C LYS A 104 1.52 -11.08 -20.13
N LYS A 105 0.84 -10.30 -19.29
CA LYS A 105 -0.60 -10.41 -19.03
C LYS A 105 -1.37 -9.13 -19.30
N GLY A 106 -0.68 -8.04 -19.58
CA GLY A 106 -1.23 -6.73 -19.81
C GLY A 106 -0.31 -5.83 -20.63
N PRO A 107 -0.56 -4.53 -20.68
CA PRO A 107 0.20 -3.60 -21.54
C PRO A 107 1.64 -3.37 -21.07
N GLY A 108 1.95 -3.68 -19.81
CA GLY A 108 3.24 -3.41 -19.20
C GLY A 108 3.38 -2.00 -18.61
N TRP A 109 2.79 -0.99 -19.21
CA TRP A 109 2.71 0.37 -18.65
C TRP A 109 1.50 0.47 -17.74
N LEU A 110 1.73 0.91 -16.50
CA LEU A 110 0.69 1.01 -15.49
C LEU A 110 0.57 2.43 -14.96
N LEU A 111 -0.67 2.84 -14.74
CA LEU A 111 -1.01 4.06 -14.02
C LEU A 111 -0.96 3.77 -12.51
N GLU A 112 -0.05 4.43 -11.80
CA GLU A 112 0.26 4.15 -10.40
C GLU A 112 0.29 5.45 -9.56
N VAL A 113 0.09 5.32 -8.25
CA VAL A 113 0.52 6.35 -7.28
C VAL A 113 2.04 6.30 -7.16
N VAL A 114 2.66 7.43 -6.80
CA VAL A 114 4.10 7.52 -6.49
C VAL A 114 4.47 6.48 -5.43
N ALA A 115 5.55 5.73 -5.64
CA ALA A 115 5.96 4.69 -4.71
C ALA A 115 7.42 4.27 -4.89
N GLY A 116 8.10 3.97 -3.77
CA GLY A 116 9.44 3.41 -3.76
C GLY A 116 9.70 2.42 -2.64
N MET A 117 10.81 1.72 -2.76
CA MET A 117 11.27 0.77 -1.75
C MET A 117 11.82 1.52 -0.54
N VAL A 118 11.50 1.00 0.65
CA VAL A 118 12.06 1.51 1.91
C VAL A 118 13.47 0.96 2.07
N ASP A 119 14.46 1.84 2.06
CA ASP A 119 15.84 1.47 2.26
C ASP A 119 16.12 1.01 3.69
N GLN A 120 17.20 0.24 3.86
CA GLN A 120 17.55 -0.28 5.19
C GLN A 120 17.82 0.86 6.19
N GLY A 121 16.97 0.94 7.21
CA GLY A 121 17.05 1.97 8.26
C GLY A 121 16.29 3.26 7.95
N GLU A 122 15.71 3.40 6.77
CA GLU A 122 14.83 4.50 6.40
C GLU A 122 13.42 4.28 6.97
N GLN A 123 12.72 5.37 7.28
CA GLN A 123 11.30 5.29 7.63
C GLN A 123 10.43 5.46 6.38
N PRO A 124 9.26 4.81 6.30
CA PRO A 124 8.39 4.93 5.13
C PRO A 124 8.03 6.38 4.74
N GLU A 125 7.90 7.27 5.73
CA GLU A 125 7.66 8.70 5.50
C GLU A 125 8.83 9.41 4.82
N GLU A 126 10.06 9.01 5.15
CA GLU A 126 11.28 9.56 4.54
C GLU A 126 11.38 9.10 3.09
N THR A 127 11.19 7.78 2.88
CA THR A 127 11.15 7.19 1.55
C THR A 127 10.15 7.90 0.65
N ILE A 128 8.90 8.03 1.08
CA ILE A 128 7.88 8.60 0.18
C ILE A 128 8.10 10.09 -0.10
N ARG A 129 8.70 10.85 0.81
CA ARG A 129 9.10 12.24 0.52
C ARG A 129 10.20 12.31 -0.53
N ARG A 130 11.15 11.40 -0.50
CA ARG A 130 12.23 11.28 -1.49
C ARG A 130 11.64 10.92 -2.85
N GLU A 131 10.81 9.87 -2.91
CA GLU A 131 10.19 9.39 -4.15
C GLU A 131 9.28 10.43 -4.81
N VAL A 132 8.46 11.14 -4.03
CA VAL A 132 7.63 12.23 -4.57
C VAL A 132 8.48 13.32 -5.24
N ARG A 133 9.65 13.63 -4.66
CA ARG A 133 10.57 14.60 -5.26
C ARG A 133 11.23 14.07 -6.54
N GLU A 134 11.61 12.80 -6.56
CA GLU A 134 12.31 12.15 -7.67
C GLU A 134 11.37 11.86 -8.85
N GLU A 135 10.19 11.29 -8.58
CA GLU A 135 9.25 10.88 -9.63
C GLU A 135 8.42 12.04 -10.19
N VAL A 136 7.93 12.95 -9.33
CA VAL A 136 6.99 14.01 -9.74
C VAL A 136 7.44 15.44 -9.42
N GLY A 137 8.58 15.61 -8.76
CA GLY A 137 9.22 16.91 -8.54
C GLY A 137 8.63 17.77 -7.44
N TYR A 138 7.79 17.24 -6.55
CA TYR A 138 7.19 18.00 -5.46
C TYR A 138 7.85 17.73 -4.11
N GLN A 139 7.86 18.74 -3.24
CA GLN A 139 8.20 18.60 -1.84
C GLN A 139 6.92 18.48 -1.01
N VAL A 140 6.81 17.40 -0.24
CA VAL A 140 5.64 17.14 0.63
C VAL A 140 5.95 17.51 2.07
N SER A 141 5.11 18.34 2.69
CA SER A 141 5.22 18.72 4.10
C SER A 141 4.42 17.78 5.00
N ASP A 142 3.15 17.57 4.68
CA ASP A 142 2.25 16.78 5.49
C ASP A 142 1.89 15.47 4.79
N LEU A 143 2.08 14.36 5.49
CA LEU A 143 1.70 13.02 5.05
C LEU A 143 0.60 12.49 5.97
N GLN A 144 -0.56 12.21 5.41
CA GLN A 144 -1.64 11.55 6.12
C GLN A 144 -1.56 10.04 5.84
N PRO A 145 -1.35 9.18 6.84
CA PRO A 145 -1.39 7.74 6.63
C PRO A 145 -2.80 7.30 6.22
N ILE A 146 -2.88 6.41 5.23
CA ILE A 146 -4.11 5.76 4.78
C ILE A 146 -4.21 4.37 5.38
N ALA A 147 -3.22 3.52 5.08
CA ALA A 147 -3.16 2.14 5.56
C ALA A 147 -1.76 1.54 5.33
N THR A 148 -1.43 0.51 6.09
CA THR A 148 -0.34 -0.42 5.76
C THR A 148 -0.95 -1.77 5.43
N PHE A 149 -0.60 -2.35 4.29
CA PHE A 149 -1.19 -3.61 3.83
C PHE A 149 -0.17 -4.50 3.13
N TYR A 150 -0.45 -5.81 3.12
CA TYR A 150 0.30 -6.79 2.33
C TYR A 150 -0.20 -6.80 0.89
N VAL A 151 0.70 -6.85 -0.08
CA VAL A 151 0.36 -6.89 -1.51
C VAL A 151 -0.14 -8.28 -1.92
N SER A 152 0.56 -9.34 -1.47
CA SER A 152 0.23 -10.72 -1.80
C SER A 152 0.70 -11.69 -0.69
N PRO A 153 0.00 -11.73 0.47
CA PRO A 153 0.48 -12.42 1.68
C PRO A 153 0.57 -13.95 1.54
N GLY A 154 0.07 -14.51 0.45
CA GLY A 154 0.24 -15.94 0.13
C GLY A 154 1.64 -16.30 -0.36
N GLY A 155 2.45 -15.34 -0.76
CA GLY A 155 3.76 -15.61 -1.35
C GLY A 155 4.82 -14.54 -1.15
N SER A 156 4.44 -13.33 -0.75
CA SER A 156 5.35 -12.21 -0.50
C SER A 156 5.17 -11.67 0.91
N SER A 157 6.26 -11.26 1.53
CA SER A 157 6.29 -10.54 2.80
C SER A 157 6.07 -9.04 2.64
N GLU A 158 6.12 -8.51 1.41
CA GLU A 158 6.04 -7.09 1.10
C GLU A 158 4.81 -6.42 1.70
N ARG A 159 5.04 -5.34 2.45
CA ARG A 159 4.00 -4.41 2.90
C ARG A 159 4.18 -3.08 2.22
N ILE A 160 3.07 -2.38 1.97
CA ILE A 160 3.09 -1.01 1.48
C ILE A 160 2.49 -0.10 2.55
N ALA A 161 3.27 0.91 2.99
CA ALA A 161 2.78 2.02 3.78
C ALA A 161 2.23 3.09 2.83
N LEU A 162 0.91 3.25 2.80
CA LEU A 162 0.22 4.15 1.87
C LEU A 162 -0.17 5.44 2.56
N TYR A 163 0.13 6.56 1.92
CA TYR A 163 -0.14 7.92 2.40
C TYR A 163 -0.99 8.72 1.42
N TYR A 164 -1.55 9.80 1.92
CA TYR A 164 -2.15 10.89 1.16
C TYR A 164 -1.42 12.19 1.46
N ALA A 165 -1.22 13.02 0.45
CA ALA A 165 -0.72 14.37 0.63
C ALA A 165 -1.33 15.35 -0.37
N GLU A 166 -1.36 16.62 0.03
CA GLU A 166 -1.72 17.73 -0.84
C GLU A 166 -0.49 18.54 -1.20
N VAL A 167 -0.32 18.84 -2.48
CA VAL A 167 0.76 19.66 -3.02
C VAL A 167 0.17 20.83 -3.81
N GLY A 168 0.92 21.89 -4.01
CA GLY A 168 0.57 23.00 -4.89
C GLY A 168 1.76 23.37 -5.77
N GLU A 169 1.57 24.28 -6.71
CA GLU A 169 2.64 24.70 -7.63
C GLU A 169 3.86 25.29 -6.90
N ALA A 170 3.63 25.92 -5.74
CA ALA A 170 4.71 26.45 -4.91
C ALA A 170 5.60 25.35 -4.30
N ASP A 171 5.11 24.12 -4.21
CA ASP A 171 5.84 22.98 -3.66
C ASP A 171 6.66 22.25 -4.73
N ARG A 172 6.58 22.69 -6.00
CA ARG A 172 7.35 22.10 -7.09
C ARG A 172 8.81 22.55 -7.01
N VAL A 173 9.71 21.61 -6.79
CA VAL A 173 11.14 21.88 -6.57
C VAL A 173 12.05 21.22 -7.60
N ALA A 174 11.51 20.30 -8.43
CA ALA A 174 12.26 19.59 -9.46
C ALA A 174 11.37 19.26 -10.67
N ALA A 175 11.96 18.72 -11.72
CA ALA A 175 11.22 18.30 -12.91
C ALA A 175 10.43 17.01 -12.69
N GLY A 176 10.95 16.09 -11.86
CA GLY A 176 10.46 14.72 -11.77
C GLY A 176 10.99 13.85 -12.90
N GLY A 177 10.36 12.71 -13.14
CA GLY A 177 10.69 11.79 -14.22
C GLY A 177 11.44 10.53 -13.76
N GLY A 178 11.66 10.37 -12.45
CA GLY A 178 12.37 9.24 -11.85
C GLY A 178 13.88 9.41 -11.81
N SER A 179 14.56 8.36 -11.34
CA SER A 179 16.02 8.30 -11.17
C SER A 179 16.69 7.68 -12.40
N ALA A 180 17.52 8.43 -13.09
CA ALA A 180 18.32 7.92 -14.21
C ALA A 180 19.32 6.82 -13.77
N ALA A 181 19.73 6.84 -12.49
CA ALA A 181 20.62 5.83 -11.93
C ALA A 181 19.91 4.47 -11.76
N GLU A 182 18.59 4.48 -11.63
CA GLU A 182 17.73 3.29 -11.52
C GLU A 182 17.09 2.88 -12.84
N HIS A 183 17.48 3.54 -13.95
CA HIS A 183 16.91 3.33 -15.28
C HIS A 183 15.40 3.54 -15.32
N GLU A 184 14.90 4.46 -14.51
CA GLU A 184 13.49 4.82 -14.51
C GLU A 184 13.16 5.79 -15.66
N ASP A 185 12.00 5.56 -16.26
CA ASP A 185 11.37 6.43 -17.26
C ASP A 185 9.90 6.57 -16.84
N ILE A 186 9.62 7.67 -16.16
CA ILE A 186 8.35 7.93 -15.49
C ILE A 186 7.67 9.14 -16.12
N GLU A 187 6.43 8.95 -16.57
CA GLU A 187 5.57 10.03 -17.05
C GLU A 187 4.59 10.44 -15.94
N GLN A 188 4.59 11.74 -15.59
CA GLN A 188 3.60 12.31 -14.69
C GLN A 188 2.25 12.45 -15.40
N VAL A 189 1.19 11.91 -14.80
CA VAL A 189 -0.19 11.96 -15.31
C VAL A 189 -1.08 12.67 -14.31
N GLU A 190 -1.72 13.76 -14.73
CA GLU A 190 -2.66 14.50 -13.90
C GLU A 190 -4.09 14.24 -14.34
N LEU A 191 -4.91 13.72 -13.44
CA LEU A 191 -6.33 13.46 -13.70
C LEU A 191 -7.21 14.31 -12.79
N SER A 192 -8.21 14.96 -13.38
CA SER A 192 -9.32 15.51 -12.61
C SER A 192 -10.10 14.39 -11.91
N LEU A 193 -10.82 14.72 -10.84
CA LEU A 193 -11.62 13.71 -10.11
C LEU A 193 -12.63 12.97 -11.03
N PRO A 194 -13.36 13.63 -11.97
CA PRO A 194 -14.22 12.92 -12.91
C PRO A 194 -13.50 11.94 -13.84
N GLU A 195 -12.28 12.31 -14.31
CA GLU A 195 -11.43 11.43 -15.14
C GLU A 195 -10.94 10.24 -14.33
N LEU A 196 -10.47 10.48 -13.09
CA LEU A 196 -10.02 9.43 -12.17
C LEU A 196 -11.13 8.41 -11.88
N TRP A 197 -12.35 8.89 -11.58
CA TRP A 197 -13.51 8.01 -11.37
C TRP A 197 -13.88 7.23 -12.64
N THR A 198 -13.67 7.83 -13.79
CA THR A 198 -13.91 7.16 -15.06
C THR A 198 -12.86 6.08 -15.31
N ALA A 199 -11.58 6.36 -15.05
CA ALA A 199 -10.51 5.38 -15.15
C ALA A 199 -10.73 4.18 -14.21
N LEU A 200 -11.14 4.47 -12.96
CA LEU A 200 -11.48 3.44 -11.98
C LEU A 200 -12.62 2.52 -12.47
N ARG A 201 -13.74 3.11 -12.92
CA ARG A 201 -14.91 2.35 -13.40
C ARG A 201 -14.62 1.54 -14.67
N LYS A 202 -13.74 2.02 -15.54
CA LYS A 202 -13.35 1.32 -16.78
C LYS A 202 -12.30 0.21 -16.54
N GLY A 203 -11.76 0.09 -15.33
CA GLY A 203 -10.70 -0.87 -15.01
C GLY A 203 -9.34 -0.50 -15.60
N ASN A 204 -9.10 0.78 -15.89
CA ASN A 204 -7.80 1.26 -16.37
C ASN A 204 -6.77 1.35 -15.23
N ILE A 205 -7.23 1.43 -13.98
CA ILE A 205 -6.39 1.35 -12.80
C ILE A 205 -6.39 -0.11 -12.34
N VAL A 206 -5.25 -0.78 -12.50
CA VAL A 206 -5.09 -2.22 -12.21
C VAL A 206 -4.07 -2.50 -11.12
N ASP A 207 -3.30 -1.50 -10.72
CA ASP A 207 -2.36 -1.57 -9.61
C ASP A 207 -3.10 -1.48 -8.26
N ALA A 208 -2.80 -2.41 -7.34
CA ALA A 208 -3.54 -2.56 -6.10
C ALA A 208 -3.40 -1.35 -5.17
N LYS A 209 -2.18 -0.80 -5.00
CA LYS A 209 -1.96 0.37 -4.14
C LYS A 209 -2.70 1.60 -4.64
N THR A 210 -2.75 1.78 -5.96
CA THR A 210 -3.48 2.86 -6.63
C THR A 210 -4.99 2.68 -6.48
N LEU A 211 -5.51 1.46 -6.66
CA LEU A 211 -6.92 1.14 -6.43
C LEU A 211 -7.35 1.48 -5.00
N ILE A 212 -6.57 1.07 -4.00
CA ILE A 212 -6.85 1.35 -2.58
C ILE A 212 -6.84 2.86 -2.33
N ALA A 213 -5.83 3.56 -2.81
CA ALA A 213 -5.69 5.02 -2.65
C ALA A 213 -6.85 5.80 -3.27
N VAL A 214 -7.24 5.44 -4.48
CA VAL A 214 -8.32 6.11 -5.22
C VAL A 214 -9.68 5.83 -4.58
N GLN A 215 -9.94 4.60 -4.13
CA GLN A 215 -11.18 4.25 -3.40
C GLN A 215 -11.24 4.96 -2.05
N TRP A 216 -10.14 5.05 -1.32
CA TRP A 216 -10.06 5.83 -0.08
C TRP A 216 -10.39 7.31 -0.32
N LEU A 217 -9.83 7.92 -1.36
CA LEU A 217 -10.13 9.31 -1.71
C LEU A 217 -11.62 9.51 -2.03
N GLN A 218 -12.22 8.57 -2.76
CA GLN A 218 -13.66 8.61 -3.08
C GLN A 218 -14.51 8.58 -1.81
N CYS A 219 -14.21 7.68 -0.87
CA CYS A 219 -14.91 7.59 0.41
C CYS A 219 -14.72 8.87 1.26
N ARG A 220 -13.50 9.40 1.33
CA ARG A 220 -13.20 10.64 2.06
C ARG A 220 -14.01 11.83 1.55
N LEU A 221 -14.05 12.03 0.23
CA LEU A 221 -14.80 13.14 -0.38
C LEU A 221 -16.31 12.98 -0.23
N ALA A 222 -16.84 11.77 -0.29
CA ALA A 222 -18.25 11.50 -0.04
C ALA A 222 -18.63 11.80 1.42
N GLY A 223 -17.78 11.46 2.38
CA GLY A 223 -17.99 11.77 3.81
C GLY A 223 -18.04 13.29 4.07
N GLN A 224 -17.16 14.06 3.42
CA GLN A 224 -17.13 15.53 3.57
C GLN A 224 -18.38 16.24 3.00
N GLN A 225 -19.02 15.67 1.98
CA GLN A 225 -20.26 16.23 1.42
C GLN A 225 -21.44 16.04 2.37
N ASN A 226 -21.51 14.95 3.10
CA ASN A 226 -22.58 14.67 4.06
C ASN A 226 -22.53 15.58 5.30
N VAL A 227 -21.35 16.07 5.69
CA VAL A 227 -21.17 16.98 6.85
C VAL A 227 -21.54 18.43 6.50
N LYS A 228 -21.45 18.84 5.23
CA LYS A 228 -21.79 20.21 4.77
C LYS A 228 -23.28 20.38 4.43
N GLY A 229 -24.06 19.32 4.44
CA GLY A 229 -25.48 19.31 4.11
C GLY A 229 -26.44 19.26 5.31
N THR A 230 -25.88 19.31 6.54
CA THR A 230 -26.63 19.42 7.82
C THR A 230 -26.36 20.79 8.45
#